data_d3f385eeda7a666f2e231cca5f9874e3
#
_entry.id   d3f385eeda7a666f2e231cca5f9874e3
#
_cell.length_a   1.000
_cell.length_b   1.000
_cell.length_c   1.000
_cell.angle_alpha   90.00
_cell.angle_beta   90.00
_cell.angle_gamma   90.00
#
_symmetry.space_group_name_H-M   'P 1'
#
loop_
_entity.id
_entity.type
_entity.pdbx_description
1 polymer ?
#
loop_
_entity_poly.entity_id
_entity_poly.type
_entity_poly.pdbx_seq_one_letter_code
_entity_poly.pdbx_strand_id
1 'polypeptide(L)'
;MKTTRLIRVNIVFAISFCTVFILMFSSCKELYPITKTAEGYTFEIDENQNATLIKTDILAETIESPSEISSYKVKKLSCVEEAALVGVSLTGVFEGNNVVKEIIIPEGVVETYGPAIANCYNLEKITIPGTMTTFDVVRCDNLKEVNIVDGDTITESFSFSDCSGLEEIYLPKQINKISTNAFARCYSLKNVKFSKNVYCIESVAFQGASQHDHASPQAQKEGRK
;
A
#
# COMPACT_ATOMS: atom_id res chain seq x y z
N MET A 1 -23.29 -12.79 21.56
CA MET A 1 -22.92 -14.22 21.66
C MET A 1 -23.69 -15.05 20.62
N LYS A 2 -23.53 -14.86 19.30
CA LYS A 2 -24.20 -15.69 18.26
C LYS A 2 -23.42 -15.81 16.94
N THR A 3 -22.18 -15.39 16.86
CA THR A 3 -21.40 -15.42 15.62
C THR A 3 -20.42 -16.58 15.49
N THR A 4 -20.20 -17.33 16.57
CA THR A 4 -19.22 -18.44 16.60
C THR A 4 -19.79 -19.80 16.15
N ARG A 5 -21.09 -19.88 15.81
CA ARG A 5 -21.71 -21.17 15.45
C ARG A 5 -21.75 -21.48 13.94
N LEU A 6 -21.65 -20.47 13.07
CA LEU A 6 -21.68 -20.73 11.62
C LEU A 6 -20.36 -21.26 11.05
N ILE A 7 -19.24 -20.88 11.61
CA ILE A 7 -17.92 -21.32 11.12
C ILE A 7 -17.65 -22.80 11.47
N ARG A 8 -18.21 -23.30 12.59
CA ARG A 8 -18.06 -24.72 12.99
C ARG A 8 -18.89 -25.71 12.14
N VAL A 9 -19.98 -25.27 11.54
CA VAL A 9 -20.84 -26.16 10.75
C VAL A 9 -20.19 -26.48 9.39
N ASN A 10 -19.49 -25.55 8.76
CA ASN A 10 -18.82 -25.77 7.49
C ASN A 10 -17.59 -26.68 7.62
N ILE A 11 -16.89 -26.66 8.75
CA ILE A 11 -15.72 -27.52 9.00
C ILE A 11 -16.15 -28.98 9.24
N VAL A 12 -17.26 -29.22 9.93
CA VAL A 12 -17.74 -30.57 10.23
C VAL A 12 -18.28 -31.28 8.99
N PHE A 13 -18.92 -30.55 8.06
CA PHE A 13 -19.36 -31.15 6.78
C PHE A 13 -18.18 -31.43 5.83
N ALA A 14 -17.13 -30.58 5.84
CA ALA A 14 -15.92 -30.83 5.05
C ALA A 14 -15.15 -32.07 5.52
N ILE A 15 -15.13 -32.33 6.85
CA ILE A 15 -14.42 -33.48 7.41
C ILE A 15 -15.14 -34.81 7.12
N SER A 16 -16.47 -34.85 7.07
CA SER A 16 -17.22 -36.08 6.78
C SER A 16 -17.17 -36.49 5.30
N PHE A 17 -17.01 -35.54 4.37
CA PHE A 17 -16.82 -35.84 2.93
C PHE A 17 -15.34 -36.11 2.60
N CYS A 18 -14.41 -35.59 3.38
CA CYS A 18 -12.99 -35.77 3.16
C CYS A 18 -12.49 -37.16 3.50
N THR A 19 -13.12 -37.89 4.43
CA THR A 19 -12.65 -39.24 4.82
C THR A 19 -12.88 -40.31 3.77
N VAL A 20 -13.77 -40.09 2.83
CA VAL A 20 -13.98 -41.01 1.68
C VAL A 20 -13.17 -40.58 0.43
N PHE A 21 -12.79 -39.28 0.33
CA PHE A 21 -12.05 -38.75 -0.81
C PHE A 21 -10.52 -38.73 -0.62
N ILE A 22 -10.04 -38.86 0.62
CA ILE A 22 -8.60 -38.81 0.97
C ILE A 22 -7.82 -40.04 0.45
N LEU A 23 -8.50 -41.12 0.08
CA LEU A 23 -7.84 -42.32 -0.47
C LEU A 23 -7.62 -42.28 -1.98
N MET A 24 -8.06 -41.21 -2.70
CA MET A 24 -7.87 -41.14 -4.15
C MET A 24 -6.98 -39.99 -4.64
N PHE A 25 -6.58 -39.05 -3.81
CA PHE A 25 -5.71 -37.95 -4.23
C PHE A 25 -4.57 -37.71 -3.24
N SER A 26 -3.48 -38.37 -3.49
CA SER A 26 -2.18 -38.13 -2.86
C SER A 26 -1.54 -36.82 -3.36
N SER A 27 -2.25 -35.71 -3.27
CA SER A 27 -1.73 -34.33 -3.21
C SER A 27 -2.89 -33.37 -2.94
N CYS A 28 -3.22 -33.18 -1.65
CA CYS A 28 -3.91 -31.95 -1.26
C CYS A 28 -2.94 -30.82 -1.53
N LYS A 29 -3.02 -30.17 -2.70
CA LYS A 29 -2.45 -28.84 -2.88
C LYS A 29 -3.13 -27.96 -1.82
N GLU A 30 -2.33 -27.39 -0.92
CA GLU A 30 -2.83 -26.37 -0.03
C GLU A 30 -3.59 -25.33 -0.86
N LEU A 31 -4.79 -24.97 -0.43
CA LEU A 31 -5.60 -24.00 -1.16
C LEU A 31 -5.10 -22.61 -0.79
N TYR A 32 -4.38 -21.98 -1.68
CA TYR A 32 -3.89 -20.61 -1.51
C TYR A 32 -4.98 -19.57 -1.84
N PRO A 33 -4.96 -18.40 -1.16
CA PRO A 33 -4.01 -17.97 -0.12
C PRO A 33 -4.28 -18.59 1.24
N ILE A 34 -3.22 -18.77 2.03
CA ILE A 34 -3.29 -19.23 3.43
C ILE A 34 -3.11 -18.01 4.33
N THR A 35 -4.09 -17.70 5.18
CA THR A 35 -3.99 -16.60 6.13
C THR A 35 -3.30 -17.03 7.43
N LYS A 36 -2.34 -16.28 7.88
CA LYS A 36 -1.61 -16.45 9.15
C LYS A 36 -1.51 -15.15 9.94
N THR A 37 -1.22 -15.27 11.24
CA THR A 37 -0.91 -14.12 12.10
C THR A 37 0.38 -14.40 12.87
N ALA A 38 1.33 -13.49 12.79
CA ALA A 38 2.58 -13.52 13.54
C ALA A 38 3.14 -12.10 13.69
N GLU A 39 3.92 -11.88 14.75
CA GLU A 39 4.70 -10.64 14.96
C GLU A 39 3.85 -9.34 14.89
N GLY A 40 2.56 -9.43 15.28
CA GLY A 40 1.64 -8.29 15.21
C GLY A 40 1.07 -7.99 13.82
N TYR A 41 1.30 -8.87 12.84
CA TYR A 41 0.73 -8.78 11.50
C TYR A 41 -0.15 -9.98 11.17
N THR A 42 -1.24 -9.73 10.44
CA THR A 42 -1.98 -10.75 9.70
C THR A 42 -1.56 -10.68 8.24
N PHE A 43 -1.28 -11.83 7.65
CA PHE A 43 -0.77 -11.92 6.28
C PHE A 43 -1.30 -13.14 5.56
N GLU A 44 -1.34 -13.04 4.24
CA GLU A 44 -1.67 -14.13 3.33
C GLU A 44 -0.42 -14.63 2.63
N ILE A 45 -0.35 -15.94 2.40
CA ILE A 45 0.76 -16.59 1.70
C ILE A 45 0.25 -17.07 0.36
N ASP A 46 0.97 -16.75 -0.71
CA ASP A 46 0.70 -17.23 -2.06
C ASP A 46 1.35 -18.60 -2.35
N GLU A 47 1.05 -19.15 -3.51
CA GLU A 47 1.62 -20.43 -3.98
C GLU A 47 3.16 -20.40 -4.16
N ASN A 48 3.75 -19.20 -4.26
CA ASN A 48 5.19 -18.98 -4.39
C ASN A 48 5.88 -18.72 -3.05
N GLN A 49 5.17 -18.93 -1.94
CA GLN A 49 5.65 -18.68 -0.57
C GLN A 49 6.02 -17.21 -0.29
N ASN A 50 5.35 -16.27 -0.96
CA ASN A 50 5.46 -14.85 -0.63
C ASN A 50 4.33 -14.43 0.30
N ALA A 51 4.62 -13.50 1.21
CA ALA A 51 3.63 -12.92 2.11
C ALA A 51 3.08 -11.60 1.56
N THR A 52 1.77 -11.43 1.72
CA THR A 52 1.06 -10.15 1.58
C THR A 52 0.57 -9.74 2.95
N LEU A 53 1.06 -8.63 3.50
CA LEU A 53 0.55 -8.10 4.77
C LEU A 53 -0.82 -7.46 4.51
N ILE A 54 -1.82 -7.84 5.32
CA ILE A 54 -3.20 -7.38 5.16
C ILE A 54 -3.72 -6.62 6.39
N LYS A 55 -3.08 -6.78 7.56
CA LYS A 55 -3.45 -6.09 8.80
C LYS A 55 -2.28 -6.03 9.76
N THR A 56 -2.20 -4.97 10.57
CA THR A 56 -1.32 -4.90 11.73
C THR A 56 -2.08 -4.44 12.98
N ASP A 57 -1.71 -5.01 14.12
CA ASP A 57 -2.17 -4.57 15.44
C ASP A 57 -1.07 -3.76 16.17
N ILE A 58 0.04 -3.43 15.48
CA ILE A 58 1.16 -2.68 16.05
C ILE A 58 0.76 -1.22 16.22
N LEU A 59 0.87 -0.72 17.44
CA LEU A 59 0.65 0.68 17.80
C LEU A 59 1.97 1.27 18.31
N ALA A 60 2.76 1.80 17.39
CA ALA A 60 4.04 2.46 17.66
C ALA A 60 4.16 3.76 16.86
N GLU A 61 4.97 4.71 17.33
CA GLU A 61 5.21 5.95 16.61
C GLU A 61 6.00 5.73 15.32
N THR A 62 6.92 4.76 15.31
CA THR A 62 7.65 4.35 14.11
C THR A 62 7.38 2.87 13.87
N ILE A 63 6.94 2.54 12.67
CA ILE A 63 6.72 1.17 12.22
C ILE A 63 7.60 0.91 11.01
N GLU A 64 8.53 -0.02 11.15
CA GLU A 64 9.24 -0.62 10.03
C GLU A 64 8.48 -1.88 9.62
N SER A 65 7.93 -1.90 8.41
CA SER A 65 7.27 -3.08 7.88
C SER A 65 8.30 -4.20 7.70
N PRO A 66 8.01 -5.44 8.08
CA PRO A 66 8.97 -6.53 7.93
C PRO A 66 9.24 -6.83 6.44
N SER A 67 10.48 -7.12 6.08
CA SER A 67 10.85 -7.68 4.77
C SER A 67 10.61 -9.19 4.69
N GLU A 68 10.53 -9.84 5.85
CA GLU A 68 10.27 -11.27 6.03
C GLU A 68 9.44 -11.48 7.30
N ILE A 69 8.47 -12.39 7.26
CA ILE A 69 7.64 -12.76 8.40
C ILE A 69 7.48 -14.29 8.43
N SER A 70 7.84 -14.92 9.55
CA SER A 70 7.77 -16.39 9.72
C SER A 70 8.42 -17.17 8.56
N SER A 71 9.55 -16.69 8.03
CA SER A 71 10.28 -17.24 6.87
C SER A 71 9.63 -17.01 5.49
N TYR A 72 8.59 -16.19 5.41
CA TYR A 72 7.97 -15.78 4.14
C TYR A 72 8.42 -14.36 3.78
N LYS A 73 8.89 -14.17 2.53
CA LYS A 73 9.29 -12.85 2.05
C LYS A 73 8.06 -11.97 1.84
N VAL A 74 8.05 -10.82 2.48
CA VAL A 74 6.97 -9.84 2.28
C VAL A 74 7.16 -9.15 0.93
N LYS A 75 6.18 -9.28 0.06
CA LYS A 75 6.18 -8.70 -1.28
C LYS A 75 5.15 -7.60 -1.47
N LYS A 76 4.07 -7.66 -0.68
CA LYS A 76 2.93 -6.76 -0.87
C LYS A 76 2.37 -6.27 0.46
N LEU A 77 1.84 -5.07 0.42
CA LEU A 77 0.94 -4.54 1.45
C LEU A 77 -0.44 -4.41 0.81
N SER A 78 -1.48 -4.92 1.45
CA SER A 78 -2.82 -4.94 0.88
C SER A 78 -3.88 -4.48 1.87
N CYS A 79 -5.11 -4.47 1.41
CA CYS A 79 -6.30 -4.30 2.23
C CYS A 79 -7.10 -5.59 2.26
N VAL A 80 -7.91 -5.76 3.30
CA VAL A 80 -8.91 -6.83 3.38
C VAL A 80 -10.25 -6.27 2.92
N GLU A 81 -10.97 -7.03 2.11
CA GLU A 81 -12.37 -6.77 1.83
C GLU A 81 -13.22 -7.34 2.97
N GLU A 82 -13.67 -6.49 3.86
CA GLU A 82 -14.67 -6.90 4.85
C GLU A 82 -16.07 -6.77 4.24
N ALA A 83 -16.75 -7.91 4.07
CA ALA A 83 -18.14 -7.94 3.63
C ALA A 83 -19.04 -7.38 4.74
N ALA A 84 -19.27 -6.08 4.73
CA ALA A 84 -20.31 -5.47 5.57
C ALA A 84 -21.69 -5.76 4.95
N LEU A 85 -22.71 -5.94 5.79
CA LEU A 85 -24.08 -6.24 5.36
C LEU A 85 -24.71 -5.18 4.43
N VAL A 86 -24.07 -4.02 4.25
CA VAL A 86 -24.56 -2.87 3.47
C VAL A 86 -23.48 -2.27 2.56
N GLY A 87 -22.34 -2.91 2.38
CA GLY A 87 -21.25 -2.40 1.54
C GLY A 87 -19.94 -3.13 1.77
N VAL A 88 -19.01 -2.98 0.85
CA VAL A 88 -17.64 -3.47 0.99
C VAL A 88 -16.85 -2.40 1.75
N SER A 89 -16.29 -2.75 2.91
CA SER A 89 -15.29 -1.94 3.60
C SER A 89 -13.91 -2.50 3.26
N LEU A 90 -13.01 -1.64 2.81
CA LEU A 90 -11.61 -2.00 2.59
C LEU A 90 -10.82 -1.52 3.80
N THR A 91 -10.17 -2.43 4.50
CA THR A 91 -9.31 -2.10 5.65
C THR A 91 -7.87 -2.40 5.29
N GLY A 92 -7.05 -1.36 5.14
CA GLY A 92 -5.65 -1.48 4.78
C GLY A 92 -4.76 -1.87 5.95
N VAL A 93 -3.54 -2.37 5.67
CA VAL A 93 -2.62 -2.87 6.70
C VAL A 93 -2.30 -1.82 7.77
N PHE A 94 -2.19 -0.54 7.40
CA PHE A 94 -1.96 0.58 8.31
C PHE A 94 -3.17 1.53 8.43
N GLU A 95 -4.33 1.16 7.87
CA GLU A 95 -5.47 2.06 7.81
C GLU A 95 -5.95 2.48 9.20
N GLY A 96 -6.11 3.80 9.38
CA GLY A 96 -6.63 4.36 10.63
C GLY A 96 -5.67 4.24 11.82
N ASN A 97 -4.42 3.88 11.59
CA ASN A 97 -3.42 3.87 12.67
C ASN A 97 -3.07 5.31 13.07
N ASN A 98 -3.70 5.79 14.15
CA ASN A 98 -3.55 7.15 14.65
C ASN A 98 -2.40 7.31 15.67
N VAL A 99 -1.57 6.30 15.86
CA VAL A 99 -0.37 6.37 16.71
C VAL A 99 0.87 6.57 15.85
N VAL A 100 0.90 5.97 14.67
CA VAL A 100 2.08 5.98 13.80
C VAL A 100 2.38 7.38 13.28
N LYS A 101 3.63 7.79 13.40
CA LYS A 101 4.20 9.02 12.83
C LYS A 101 5.16 8.75 11.69
N GLU A 102 5.80 7.59 11.68
CA GLU A 102 6.73 7.19 10.62
C GLU A 102 6.47 5.74 10.20
N ILE A 103 6.36 5.54 8.90
CA ILE A 103 6.31 4.20 8.28
C ILE A 103 7.53 4.03 7.38
N ILE A 104 8.24 2.92 7.55
CA ILE A 104 9.36 2.52 6.71
C ILE A 104 8.98 1.22 6.01
N ILE A 105 8.89 1.28 4.68
CA ILE A 105 8.66 0.11 3.83
C ILE A 105 10.04 -0.38 3.37
N PRO A 106 10.43 -1.63 3.67
CA PRO A 106 11.76 -2.14 3.35
C PRO A 106 11.89 -2.51 1.87
N GLU A 107 13.13 -2.63 1.42
CA GLU A 107 13.45 -3.21 0.12
C GLU A 107 12.87 -4.62 -0.03
N GLY A 108 12.42 -4.93 -1.25
CA GLY A 108 11.82 -6.22 -1.58
C GLY A 108 10.30 -6.23 -1.56
N VAL A 109 9.63 -5.27 -0.89
CA VAL A 109 8.21 -4.98 -1.11
C VAL A 109 8.06 -4.32 -2.47
N VAL A 110 7.15 -4.80 -3.29
CA VAL A 110 7.02 -4.37 -4.69
C VAL A 110 5.75 -3.59 -4.99
N GLU A 111 4.71 -3.76 -4.20
CA GLU A 111 3.45 -3.05 -4.43
C GLU A 111 2.60 -2.87 -3.16
N THR A 112 1.76 -1.83 -3.18
CA THR A 112 0.58 -1.76 -2.31
C THR A 112 -0.67 -1.99 -3.15
N TYR A 113 -1.69 -2.58 -2.54
CA TYR A 113 -3.00 -2.76 -3.18
C TYR A 113 -4.10 -2.15 -2.32
N GLY A 114 -4.95 -1.34 -2.96
CA GLY A 114 -6.01 -0.62 -2.27
C GLY A 114 -5.47 0.37 -1.22
N PRO A 115 -6.26 0.76 -0.22
CA PRO A 115 -5.88 1.74 0.79
C PRO A 115 -4.94 1.15 1.87
N ALA A 116 -3.87 0.45 1.46
CA ALA A 116 -2.94 -0.18 2.40
C ALA A 116 -2.37 0.82 3.44
N ILE A 117 -2.14 2.06 3.02
CA ILE A 117 -1.71 3.17 3.89
C ILE A 117 -2.71 4.30 3.71
N ALA A 118 -3.75 4.30 4.54
CA ALA A 118 -4.80 5.29 4.45
C ALA A 118 -5.28 5.75 5.83
N ASN A 119 -5.79 6.99 5.90
CA ASN A 119 -6.37 7.54 7.12
C ASN A 119 -5.41 7.53 8.33
N CYS A 120 -4.10 7.51 8.09
CA CYS A 120 -3.07 7.62 9.12
C CYS A 120 -2.87 9.12 9.45
N TYR A 121 -3.79 9.71 10.20
CA TYR A 121 -3.84 11.17 10.38
C TYR A 121 -2.64 11.75 11.14
N ASN A 122 -1.90 10.94 11.90
CA ASN A 122 -0.68 11.38 12.59
C ASN A 122 0.61 11.02 11.85
N LEU A 123 0.51 10.38 10.68
CA LEU A 123 1.68 10.06 9.87
C LEU A 123 2.35 11.34 9.37
N GLU A 124 3.60 11.56 9.77
CA GLU A 124 4.41 12.71 9.40
C GLU A 124 5.44 12.38 8.33
N LYS A 125 5.89 11.10 8.32
CA LYS A 125 6.97 10.65 7.45
C LYS A 125 6.73 9.24 6.90
N ILE A 126 7.10 9.05 5.62
CA ILE A 126 7.12 7.72 5.01
C ILE A 126 8.37 7.51 4.17
N THR A 127 8.95 6.31 4.27
CA THR A 127 10.02 5.84 3.39
C THR A 127 9.51 4.72 2.50
N ILE A 128 9.67 4.90 1.19
CA ILE A 128 9.20 4.02 0.12
C ILE A 128 10.43 3.49 -0.63
N PRO A 129 10.60 2.16 -0.73
CA PRO A 129 11.79 1.58 -1.37
C PRO A 129 11.77 1.73 -2.89
N GLY A 130 12.96 1.70 -3.48
CA GLY A 130 13.15 1.80 -4.92
C GLY A 130 12.66 0.58 -5.72
N THR A 131 12.20 -0.46 -5.05
CA THR A 131 11.62 -1.69 -5.65
C THR A 131 10.12 -1.59 -5.95
N MET A 132 9.45 -0.52 -5.47
CA MET A 132 7.99 -0.38 -5.62
C MET A 132 7.57 -0.08 -7.05
N THR A 133 6.67 -0.90 -7.58
CA THR A 133 6.01 -0.67 -8.88
C THR A 133 4.74 0.14 -8.73
N THR A 134 4.00 -0.07 -7.63
CA THR A 134 2.78 0.68 -7.32
C THR A 134 2.68 0.97 -5.83
N PHE A 135 2.23 2.16 -5.47
CA PHE A 135 1.95 2.50 -4.07
C PHE A 135 0.93 3.64 -3.93
N ASP A 136 0.11 3.53 -2.89
CA ASP A 136 -0.88 4.55 -2.55
C ASP A 136 -0.78 4.91 -1.06
N VAL A 137 -0.70 6.22 -0.80
CA VAL A 137 -0.73 6.84 0.53
C VAL A 137 -1.86 7.87 0.51
N VAL A 138 -2.95 7.60 1.21
CA VAL A 138 -4.19 8.34 1.02
C VAL A 138 -4.71 8.90 2.34
N ARG A 139 -5.15 10.19 2.34
CA ARG A 139 -5.72 10.86 3.52
C ARG A 139 -4.82 10.82 4.75
N CYS A 140 -3.53 11.07 4.55
CA CYS A 140 -2.55 11.22 5.61
C CYS A 140 -2.28 12.71 5.79
N ASP A 141 -3.18 13.41 6.51
CA ASP A 141 -3.25 14.88 6.55
C ASP A 141 -2.00 15.56 7.14
N ASN A 142 -1.28 14.88 8.03
CA ASN A 142 -0.06 15.41 8.64
C ASN A 142 1.23 14.97 7.92
N LEU A 143 1.13 14.24 6.81
CA LEU A 143 2.30 13.81 6.05
C LEU A 143 3.06 15.01 5.49
N LYS A 144 4.33 15.13 5.85
CA LYS A 144 5.23 16.24 5.45
C LYS A 144 6.45 15.75 4.69
N GLU A 145 6.99 14.60 5.09
CA GLU A 145 8.23 14.05 4.55
C GLU A 145 7.95 12.73 3.82
N VAL A 146 8.23 12.72 2.52
CA VAL A 146 8.16 11.54 1.68
C VAL A 146 9.52 11.25 1.11
N ASN A 147 10.12 10.14 1.54
CA ASN A 147 11.40 9.67 1.04
C ASN A 147 11.17 8.48 0.10
N ILE A 148 11.23 8.71 -1.21
CA ILE A 148 11.20 7.65 -2.22
C ILE A 148 12.64 7.34 -2.60
N VAL A 149 13.12 6.16 -2.22
CA VAL A 149 14.50 5.74 -2.50
C VAL A 149 14.70 5.56 -4.01
N ASP A 150 15.86 5.99 -4.51
CA ASP A 150 16.23 5.76 -5.90
C ASP A 150 16.31 4.25 -6.20
N GLY A 151 15.71 3.85 -7.31
CA GLY A 151 15.68 2.45 -7.75
C GLY A 151 15.78 2.32 -9.26
N ASP A 152 15.89 1.09 -9.74
CA ASP A 152 15.92 0.77 -11.16
C ASP A 152 14.59 0.20 -11.66
N THR A 153 13.66 -0.12 -10.75
CA THR A 153 12.33 -0.60 -11.07
C THR A 153 11.42 0.59 -11.40
N ILE A 154 10.81 0.59 -12.58
CA ILE A 154 9.88 1.65 -12.98
C ILE A 154 8.64 1.60 -12.09
N THR A 155 8.29 2.76 -11.52
CA THR A 155 7.03 2.93 -10.79
C THR A 155 5.93 3.19 -11.81
N GLU A 156 4.97 2.28 -11.89
CA GLU A 156 3.87 2.31 -12.86
C GLU A 156 2.74 3.24 -12.42
N SER A 157 2.45 3.23 -11.12
CA SER A 157 1.40 4.07 -10.53
C SER A 157 1.71 4.42 -9.09
N PHE A 158 1.31 5.60 -8.66
CA PHE A 158 1.36 6.04 -7.27
C PHE A 158 0.31 7.10 -6.98
N SER A 159 -0.06 7.25 -5.70
CA SER A 159 -0.93 8.32 -5.24
C SER A 159 -0.57 8.82 -3.85
N PHE A 160 -0.66 10.14 -3.67
CA PHE A 160 -0.65 10.85 -2.40
C PHE A 160 -1.94 11.67 -2.24
N SER A 161 -3.05 11.18 -2.76
CA SER A 161 -4.31 11.93 -2.72
C SER A 161 -4.76 12.22 -1.29
N ASP A 162 -5.30 13.41 -1.08
CA ASP A 162 -5.76 13.90 0.23
C ASP A 162 -4.67 13.99 1.30
N CYS A 163 -3.39 14.03 0.93
CA CYS A 163 -2.30 14.33 1.87
C CYS A 163 -2.15 15.84 2.00
N SER A 164 -3.08 16.46 2.74
CA SER A 164 -3.26 17.93 2.78
C SER A 164 -2.09 18.68 3.41
N GLY A 165 -1.29 18.03 4.25
CA GLY A 165 -0.09 18.59 4.89
C GLY A 165 1.19 18.54 4.06
N LEU A 166 1.18 17.83 2.93
CA LEU A 166 2.37 17.66 2.09
C LEU A 166 2.72 18.97 1.37
N GLU A 167 3.88 19.54 1.68
CA GLU A 167 4.32 20.82 1.11
C GLU A 167 5.27 20.68 -0.09
N GLU A 168 6.13 19.68 -0.03
CA GLU A 168 7.04 19.39 -1.15
C GLU A 168 7.31 17.89 -1.27
N ILE A 169 7.64 17.46 -2.48
CA ILE A 169 8.02 16.08 -2.78
C ILE A 169 9.10 16.05 -3.86
N TYR A 170 10.04 15.11 -3.71
CA TYR A 170 10.99 14.74 -4.75
C TYR A 170 10.59 13.39 -5.37
N LEU A 171 10.41 13.36 -6.68
CA LEU A 171 10.11 12.17 -7.46
C LEU A 171 11.39 11.68 -8.16
N PRO A 172 11.94 10.53 -7.78
CA PRO A 172 13.20 10.02 -8.31
C PRO A 172 13.07 9.52 -9.77
N LYS A 173 14.18 9.05 -10.32
CA LYS A 173 14.31 8.70 -11.75
C LYS A 173 13.38 7.61 -12.26
N GLN A 174 12.98 6.67 -11.39
CA GLN A 174 12.08 5.57 -11.73
C GLN A 174 10.62 6.00 -11.91
N ILE A 175 10.26 7.18 -11.42
CA ILE A 175 8.95 7.78 -11.66
C ILE A 175 9.03 8.58 -12.96
N ASN A 176 8.43 8.07 -14.01
CA ASN A 176 8.46 8.65 -15.34
C ASN A 176 7.10 9.17 -15.81
N LYS A 177 6.03 8.89 -15.04
CA LYS A 177 4.67 9.32 -15.28
C LYS A 177 4.01 9.73 -13.99
N ILE A 178 3.24 10.83 -14.00
CA ILE A 178 2.40 11.26 -12.89
C ILE A 178 0.96 10.96 -13.28
N SER A 179 0.37 9.99 -12.61
CA SER A 179 -0.96 9.45 -12.95
C SER A 179 -2.08 10.38 -12.51
N THR A 180 -3.28 10.12 -13.04
CA THR A 180 -4.51 10.81 -12.62
C THR A 180 -4.67 10.76 -11.10
N ASN A 181 -5.00 11.90 -10.50
CA ASN A 181 -5.18 12.09 -9.05
C ASN A 181 -3.95 11.83 -8.16
N ALA A 182 -2.74 11.66 -8.72
CA ALA A 182 -1.54 11.36 -7.94
C ALA A 182 -1.33 12.31 -6.74
N PHE A 183 -1.72 13.58 -6.87
CA PHE A 183 -1.65 14.61 -5.82
C PHE A 183 -2.98 15.35 -5.65
N ALA A 184 -4.10 14.67 -5.92
CA ALA A 184 -5.40 15.31 -5.76
C ALA A 184 -5.63 15.74 -4.30
N ARG A 185 -6.08 16.98 -4.10
CA ARG A 185 -6.36 17.59 -2.80
C ARG A 185 -5.17 17.65 -1.83
N CYS A 186 -3.94 17.66 -2.35
CA CYS A 186 -2.76 18.03 -1.59
C CYS A 186 -2.71 19.56 -1.43
N TYR A 187 -3.57 20.12 -0.57
CA TYR A 187 -3.82 21.56 -0.49
C TYR A 187 -2.58 22.39 -0.13
N SER A 188 -1.61 21.84 0.57
CA SER A 188 -0.37 22.53 0.96
C SER A 188 0.77 22.37 -0.03
N LEU A 189 0.61 21.55 -1.10
CA LEU A 189 1.68 21.19 -2.01
C LEU A 189 2.11 22.40 -2.86
N LYS A 190 3.34 22.85 -2.64
CA LYS A 190 3.96 24.02 -3.30
C LYS A 190 4.99 23.63 -4.33
N ASN A 191 5.75 22.55 -4.04
CA ASN A 191 6.88 22.14 -4.84
C ASN A 191 6.85 20.65 -5.15
N VAL A 192 6.86 20.32 -6.44
CA VAL A 192 7.12 18.95 -6.91
C VAL A 192 8.39 18.97 -7.71
N LYS A 193 9.45 18.35 -7.16
CA LYS A 193 10.73 18.20 -7.85
C LYS A 193 10.74 16.82 -8.49
N PHE A 194 10.80 16.75 -9.79
CA PHE A 194 10.87 15.49 -10.53
C PHE A 194 12.10 15.41 -11.42
N SER A 195 12.52 14.19 -11.68
CA SER A 195 13.64 13.92 -12.57
C SER A 195 13.31 14.29 -14.01
N LYS A 196 14.35 14.41 -14.83
CA LYS A 196 14.20 14.63 -16.29
C LYS A 196 13.47 13.47 -17.02
N ASN A 197 13.25 12.36 -16.35
CA ASN A 197 12.60 11.18 -16.93
C ASN A 197 11.07 11.29 -16.97
N VAL A 198 10.47 12.23 -16.24
CA VAL A 198 9.01 12.44 -16.31
C VAL A 198 8.63 12.94 -17.70
N TYR A 199 7.89 12.12 -18.42
CA TYR A 199 7.45 12.43 -19.79
C TYR A 199 5.94 12.72 -19.90
N CYS A 200 5.17 12.33 -18.88
CA CYS A 200 3.72 12.47 -18.87
C CYS A 200 3.21 12.91 -17.51
N ILE A 201 2.31 13.89 -17.51
CA ILE A 201 1.48 14.26 -16.36
C ILE A 201 0.04 14.17 -16.85
N GLU A 202 -0.72 13.26 -16.25
CA GLU A 202 -2.11 13.05 -16.63
C GLU A 202 -3.03 14.17 -16.14
N SER A 203 -4.20 14.25 -16.75
CA SER A 203 -5.23 15.22 -16.34
C SER A 203 -5.60 15.01 -14.87
N VAL A 204 -5.95 16.10 -14.21
CA VAL A 204 -6.34 16.14 -12.79
C VAL A 204 -5.33 15.53 -11.78
N ALA A 205 -4.08 15.29 -12.23
CA ALA A 205 -3.02 14.80 -11.33
C ALA A 205 -2.86 15.67 -10.07
N PHE A 206 -3.05 16.98 -10.20
CA PHE A 206 -2.95 17.99 -9.14
C PHE A 206 -4.28 18.66 -8.81
N GLN A 207 -5.42 17.99 -9.04
CA GLN A 207 -6.73 18.59 -8.80
C GLN A 207 -6.89 19.02 -7.32
N GLY A 208 -7.08 20.32 -7.09
CA GLY A 208 -7.22 20.89 -5.75
C GLY A 208 -5.90 21.02 -4.97
N ALA A 209 -4.76 20.73 -5.56
CA ALA A 209 -3.48 21.13 -4.99
C ALA A 209 -3.32 22.66 -5.06
N SER A 210 -2.49 23.27 -4.18
CA SER A 210 -2.30 24.72 -4.20
C SER A 210 -1.76 25.18 -5.55
N GLN A 211 -2.34 26.24 -6.11
CA GLN A 211 -2.07 26.71 -7.48
C GLN A 211 -0.76 27.48 -7.66
N HIS A 212 0.20 27.35 -6.77
CA HIS A 212 1.47 28.05 -6.91
C HIS A 212 2.48 27.19 -7.69
N ASP A 213 2.70 27.60 -8.95
CA ASP A 213 3.83 27.25 -9.82
C ASP A 213 4.12 25.75 -10.00
N HIS A 214 3.09 24.99 -10.41
CA HIS A 214 3.36 23.70 -11.04
C HIS A 214 4.07 23.95 -12.37
N ALA A 215 5.40 23.99 -12.31
CA ALA A 215 6.21 24.01 -13.53
C ALA A 215 5.84 22.78 -14.36
N SER A 216 5.01 23.00 -15.39
CA SER A 216 4.73 21.94 -16.37
C SER A 216 6.07 21.44 -16.91
N PRO A 217 6.18 20.16 -17.34
CA PRO A 217 7.40 19.67 -17.99
C PRO A 217 7.86 20.54 -19.17
N GLN A 218 6.96 21.34 -19.73
CA GLN A 218 7.25 22.31 -20.78
C GLN A 218 8.02 23.54 -20.26
N ALA A 219 7.72 24.04 -19.07
CA ALA A 219 8.42 25.20 -18.49
C ALA A 219 9.90 24.92 -18.18
N GLN A 220 10.27 23.67 -17.89
CA GLN A 220 11.67 23.30 -17.70
C GLN A 220 12.46 23.16 -19.01
N LYS A 221 11.80 22.97 -20.16
CA LYS A 221 12.48 22.93 -21.47
C LYS A 221 12.85 24.33 -22.00
N GLU A 222 12.12 25.36 -21.60
CA GLU A 222 12.35 26.73 -22.07
C GLU A 222 13.47 27.48 -21.33
N GLY A 223 13.86 27.01 -20.15
CA GLY A 223 14.98 27.57 -19.35
C GLY A 223 16.38 27.16 -19.78
N ARG A 224 16.55 26.40 -20.87
CA ARG A 224 17.85 26.01 -21.46
C ARG A 224 18.00 26.61 -22.84
N LYS A 225 18.28 27.92 -22.90
CA LYS A 225 18.96 28.57 -24.00
C LYS A 225 20.33 29.03 -23.56
#